data_c7e0d7236034eceb97dbc79d36d09ef3
#
_entry.id   c7e0d7236034eceb97dbc79d36d09ef3
#
_cell.length_a   1.000
_cell.length_b   1.000
_cell.length_c   1.000
_cell.angle_alpha   90.00
_cell.angle_beta   90.00
_cell.angle_gamma   90.00
#
_symmetry.space_group_name_H-M   'P 1'
#
loop_
_entity.id
_entity.type
_entity.pdbx_description
1 polymer ?
#
loop_
_entity_poly.entity_id
_entity_poly.type
_entity_poly.pdbx_seq_one_letter_code
_entity_poly.pdbx_strand_id
1 'polypeptide(L)'
;DFRDNTFDLVYSWGVIHHSPNTPEAVSEIFRILKPGGQAKIMIYHKWSIVGFMLWFRYGLLALNPRLSLADVYSQQLESPGTKAYSITEAHALFDDFSDVRITTLLTHADLLTSRAGQRHEGFLLTLARKIWPRRFLKFAFSRAGLFMLIDARKG
;
A
#
# COMPACT_ATOMS: atom_id res chain seq x y z
N ASP A 1 16.91 6.38 -19.86
CA ASP A 1 16.62 7.73 -19.36
C ASP A 1 15.61 8.40 -20.26
N PHE A 2 14.47 8.80 -19.72
CA PHE A 2 13.45 9.55 -20.45
C PHE A 2 13.70 11.05 -20.31
N ARG A 3 13.33 11.82 -21.36
CA ARG A 3 13.36 13.29 -21.31
C ARG A 3 12.23 13.83 -20.44
N ASP A 4 12.38 15.07 -19.96
CA ASP A 4 11.31 15.79 -19.28
C ASP A 4 10.08 15.92 -20.17
N ASN A 5 8.90 15.98 -19.57
CA ASN A 5 7.65 16.26 -20.27
C ASN A 5 7.39 15.33 -21.48
N THR A 6 7.63 14.04 -21.31
CA THR A 6 7.51 13.05 -22.38
C THR A 6 6.15 12.38 -22.44
N PHE A 7 5.57 12.05 -21.27
CA PHE A 7 4.39 11.18 -21.17
C PHE A 7 3.12 11.94 -20.75
N ASP A 8 2.00 11.55 -21.33
CA ASP A 8 0.68 12.04 -20.94
C ASP A 8 0.14 11.29 -19.72
N LEU A 9 0.58 10.03 -19.55
CA LEU A 9 0.19 9.16 -18.44
C LEU A 9 1.38 8.32 -17.97
N VAL A 10 1.57 8.27 -16.67
CA VAL A 10 2.46 7.31 -16.00
C VAL A 10 1.62 6.41 -15.11
N TYR A 11 1.77 5.10 -15.30
CA TYR A 11 1.07 4.08 -14.53
C TYR A 11 2.07 3.22 -13.76
N SER A 12 1.89 3.12 -12.43
CA SER A 12 2.72 2.29 -11.57
C SER A 12 1.85 1.51 -10.57
N TRP A 13 1.76 0.21 -10.76
CA TRP A 13 0.96 -0.67 -9.91
C TRP A 13 1.85 -1.57 -9.08
N GLY A 14 1.93 -1.29 -7.78
CA GLY A 14 2.69 -2.12 -6.84
C GLY A 14 4.21 -2.08 -7.01
N VAL A 15 4.78 -0.98 -7.51
CA VAL A 15 6.20 -0.90 -7.86
C VAL A 15 6.97 0.10 -7.01
N ILE A 16 6.56 1.36 -6.97
CA ILE A 16 7.41 2.43 -6.41
C ILE A 16 7.66 2.30 -4.90
N HIS A 17 6.78 1.62 -4.17
CA HIS A 17 6.96 1.39 -2.73
C HIS A 17 8.00 0.29 -2.41
N HIS A 18 8.53 -0.38 -3.43
CA HIS A 18 9.70 -1.25 -3.33
C HIS A 18 11.00 -0.52 -3.68
N SER A 19 10.92 0.68 -4.26
CA SER A 19 12.12 1.49 -4.55
C SER A 19 12.89 1.80 -3.26
N PRO A 20 14.23 1.74 -3.25
CA PRO A 20 15.03 2.21 -2.13
C PRO A 20 14.70 3.66 -1.76
N ASN A 21 14.48 4.53 -2.76
CA ASN A 21 14.12 5.93 -2.60
C ASN A 21 12.78 6.22 -3.31
N THR A 22 11.67 6.06 -2.58
CA THR A 22 10.32 6.32 -3.12
C THR A 22 10.08 7.80 -3.46
N PRO A 23 10.53 8.79 -2.66
CA PRO A 23 10.44 10.20 -3.03
C PRO A 23 11.09 10.52 -4.37
N GLU A 24 12.30 10.02 -4.61
CA GLU A 24 13.01 10.20 -5.89
C GLU A 24 12.22 9.58 -7.06
N ALA A 25 11.66 8.37 -6.86
CA ALA A 25 10.83 7.73 -7.88
C ALA A 25 9.59 8.57 -8.24
N VAL A 26 8.95 9.21 -7.24
CA VAL A 26 7.80 10.11 -7.46
C VAL A 26 8.23 11.40 -8.16
N SER A 27 9.37 11.98 -7.78
CA SER A 27 9.95 13.15 -8.44
C SER A 27 10.28 12.88 -9.91
N GLU A 28 10.83 11.69 -10.22
CA GLU A 28 11.07 11.27 -11.61
C GLU A 28 9.77 11.08 -12.39
N ILE A 29 8.73 10.53 -11.79
CA ILE A 29 7.39 10.45 -12.41
C ILE A 29 6.89 11.87 -12.73
N PHE A 30 7.02 12.81 -11.81
CA PHE A 30 6.64 14.20 -12.04
C PHE A 30 7.44 14.82 -13.19
N ARG A 31 8.77 14.62 -13.21
CA ARG A 31 9.67 15.18 -14.24
C ARG A 31 9.28 14.73 -15.64
N ILE A 32 9.03 13.42 -15.83
CA ILE A 32 8.76 12.85 -17.15
C ILE A 32 7.32 13.07 -17.65
N LEU A 33 6.38 13.42 -16.77
CA LEU A 33 5.02 13.80 -17.14
C LEU A 33 5.02 15.17 -17.84
N LYS A 34 4.21 15.31 -18.88
CA LYS A 34 3.87 16.60 -19.48
C LYS A 34 3.05 17.46 -18.54
N PRO A 35 3.07 18.81 -18.67
CA PRO A 35 2.07 19.65 -18.02
C PRO A 35 0.65 19.15 -18.33
N GLY A 36 -0.20 19.03 -17.31
CA GLY A 36 -1.52 18.42 -17.41
C GLY A 36 -1.54 16.89 -17.46
N GLY A 37 -0.40 16.22 -17.53
CA GLY A 37 -0.27 14.76 -17.52
C GLY A 37 -0.67 14.13 -16.18
N GLN A 38 -0.99 12.85 -16.18
CA GLN A 38 -1.53 12.13 -15.03
C GLN A 38 -0.60 11.01 -14.54
N ALA A 39 -0.48 10.87 -13.24
CA ALA A 39 0.09 9.69 -12.60
C ALA A 39 -1.03 8.86 -11.95
N LYS A 40 -1.07 7.56 -12.26
CA LYS A 40 -1.96 6.58 -11.63
C LYS A 40 -1.11 5.55 -10.91
N ILE A 41 -1.12 5.64 -9.59
CA ILE A 41 -0.18 4.91 -8.74
C ILE A 41 -0.94 4.03 -7.75
N MET A 42 -0.48 2.79 -7.54
CA MET A 42 -0.88 1.96 -6.42
C MET A 42 0.31 1.69 -5.53
N ILE A 43 0.15 2.00 -4.25
CA ILE A 43 1.09 1.66 -3.16
C ILE A 43 0.34 1.02 -1.99
N TYR A 44 1.05 0.56 -0.96
CA TYR A 44 0.42 -0.02 0.22
C TYR A 44 0.05 1.02 1.27
N HIS A 45 -1.15 0.82 1.84
CA HIS A 45 -1.68 1.62 2.94
C HIS A 45 -1.22 1.04 4.29
N LYS A 46 -0.56 1.89 5.09
CA LYS A 46 0.04 1.52 6.39
C LYS A 46 -0.99 1.03 7.40
N TRP A 47 -2.13 1.71 7.47
CA TRP A 47 -3.21 1.42 8.42
C TRP A 47 -4.25 0.45 7.83
N SER A 48 -3.80 -0.61 7.15
CA SER A 48 -4.67 -1.61 6.56
C SER A 48 -4.98 -2.77 7.51
N ILE A 49 -6.07 -3.48 7.23
CA ILE A 49 -6.45 -4.69 7.96
C ILE A 49 -5.32 -5.73 7.88
N VAL A 50 -4.71 -5.90 6.70
CA VAL A 50 -3.56 -6.81 6.52
C VAL A 50 -2.39 -6.40 7.42
N GLY A 51 -2.04 -5.11 7.46
CA GLY A 51 -0.96 -4.60 8.32
C GLY A 51 -1.20 -4.93 9.79
N PHE A 52 -2.41 -4.70 10.29
CA PHE A 52 -2.77 -5.04 11.67
C PHE A 52 -2.80 -6.54 11.94
N MET A 53 -3.27 -7.37 11.00
CA MET A 53 -3.21 -8.84 11.13
C MET A 53 -1.78 -9.36 11.23
N LEU A 54 -0.89 -8.84 10.39
CA LEU A 54 0.53 -9.20 10.41
C LEU A 54 1.20 -8.74 11.71
N TRP A 55 0.92 -7.50 12.14
CA TRP A 55 1.44 -6.99 13.40
C TRP A 55 0.94 -7.81 14.61
N PHE A 56 -0.32 -8.18 14.63
CA PHE A 56 -0.88 -9.05 15.67
C PHE A 56 -0.14 -10.40 15.73
N ARG A 57 0.11 -10.99 14.55
CA ARG A 57 0.80 -12.29 14.45
C ARG A 57 2.27 -12.21 14.85
N TYR A 58 3.02 -11.27 14.27
CA TYR A 58 4.48 -11.21 14.41
C TYR A 58 4.96 -10.27 15.53
N GLY A 59 4.11 -9.36 15.97
CA GLY A 59 4.35 -8.49 17.11
C GLY A 59 3.78 -9.09 18.38
N LEU A 60 2.45 -9.09 18.53
CA LEU A 60 1.80 -9.42 19.79
C LEU A 60 1.93 -10.92 20.12
N LEU A 61 1.53 -11.82 19.22
CA LEU A 61 1.60 -13.28 19.48
C LEU A 61 3.04 -13.80 19.52
N ALA A 62 3.98 -13.15 18.86
CA ALA A 62 5.40 -13.48 18.92
C ALA A 62 6.13 -12.82 20.11
N LEU A 63 5.41 -12.20 21.06
CA LEU A 63 5.94 -11.50 22.23
C LEU A 63 6.96 -10.40 21.88
N ASN A 64 6.80 -9.77 20.71
CA ASN A 64 7.60 -8.63 20.25
C ASN A 64 6.74 -7.38 20.01
N PRO A 65 6.14 -6.78 21.06
CA PRO A 65 5.21 -5.65 20.92
C PRO A 65 5.90 -4.35 20.43
N ARG A 66 7.24 -4.32 20.43
CA ARG A 66 8.02 -3.17 19.93
C ARG A 66 8.16 -3.15 18.42
N LEU A 67 7.77 -4.24 17.74
CA LEU A 67 7.79 -4.32 16.28
C LEU A 67 6.82 -3.29 15.70
N SER A 68 7.31 -2.36 14.89
CA SER A 68 6.47 -1.34 14.26
C SER A 68 5.73 -1.91 13.04
N LEU A 69 4.65 -1.23 12.61
CA LEU A 69 3.99 -1.60 11.35
C LEU A 69 4.94 -1.48 10.14
N ALA A 70 5.85 -0.51 10.14
CA ALA A 70 6.84 -0.37 9.07
C ALA A 70 7.75 -1.59 8.99
N ASP A 71 8.24 -2.08 10.13
CA ASP A 71 9.07 -3.30 10.19
C ASP A 71 8.29 -4.53 9.70
N VAL A 72 7.01 -4.62 10.08
CA VAL A 72 6.13 -5.71 9.62
C VAL A 72 5.98 -5.71 8.10
N TYR A 73 5.73 -4.55 7.51
CA TYR A 73 5.62 -4.45 6.04
C TYR A 73 6.94 -4.80 5.35
N SER A 74 8.06 -4.27 5.86
CA SER A 74 9.37 -4.48 5.25
C SER A 74 9.89 -5.91 5.35
N GLN A 75 9.43 -6.69 6.36
CA GLN A 75 9.95 -8.03 6.63
C GLN A 75 8.97 -9.15 6.27
N GLN A 76 7.66 -8.90 6.38
CA GLN A 76 6.65 -9.96 6.40
C GLN A 76 5.65 -9.92 5.25
N LEU A 77 5.48 -8.79 4.53
CA LEU A 77 4.41 -8.71 3.53
C LEU A 77 4.77 -9.46 2.24
N GLU A 78 5.70 -8.99 1.46
CA GLU A 78 6.08 -9.59 0.15
C GLU A 78 7.58 -9.79 0.02
N SER A 79 8.31 -8.72 -0.23
CA SER A 79 9.76 -8.71 -0.36
C SER A 79 10.39 -7.83 0.72
N PRO A 80 11.64 -8.13 1.12
CA PRO A 80 12.37 -7.26 2.06
C PRO A 80 12.44 -5.82 1.55
N GLY A 81 12.16 -4.87 2.43
CA GLY A 81 12.17 -3.44 2.10
C GLY A 81 10.85 -2.88 1.54
N THR A 82 9.78 -3.68 1.46
CA THR A 82 8.44 -3.18 1.11
C THR A 82 8.00 -2.09 2.08
N LYS A 83 7.57 -0.95 1.55
CA LYS A 83 7.10 0.19 2.33
C LYS A 83 5.58 0.31 2.26
N ALA A 84 4.99 0.86 3.32
CA ALA A 84 3.59 1.25 3.34
C ALA A 84 3.46 2.66 3.91
N TYR A 85 2.51 3.41 3.41
CA TYR A 85 2.32 4.82 3.70
C TYR A 85 0.95 5.09 4.31
N SER A 86 0.88 6.02 5.24
CA SER A 86 -0.39 6.65 5.62
C SER A 86 -0.87 7.58 4.51
N ILE A 87 -2.13 7.97 4.55
CA ILE A 87 -2.68 8.94 3.59
C ILE A 87 -1.91 10.28 3.67
N THR A 88 -1.55 10.73 4.86
CA THR A 88 -0.77 11.96 5.05
C THR A 88 0.65 11.86 4.46
N GLU A 89 1.34 10.73 4.71
CA GLU A 89 2.66 10.48 4.12
C GLU A 89 2.57 10.40 2.58
N ALA A 90 1.51 9.79 2.06
CA ALA A 90 1.28 9.72 0.62
C ALA A 90 1.00 11.10 0.00
N HIS A 91 0.19 11.96 0.63
CA HIS A 91 0.02 13.34 0.18
C HIS A 91 1.35 14.10 0.14
N ALA A 92 2.18 13.96 1.16
CA ALA A 92 3.51 14.60 1.19
C ALA A 92 4.45 14.09 0.09
N LEU A 93 4.35 12.82 -0.31
CA LEU A 93 5.12 12.28 -1.45
C LEU A 93 4.73 12.90 -2.79
N PHE A 94 3.49 13.34 -2.94
CA PHE A 94 2.93 13.89 -4.18
C PHE A 94 2.66 15.40 -4.08
N ASP A 95 3.35 16.12 -3.19
CA ASP A 95 3.13 17.55 -2.92
C ASP A 95 3.40 18.46 -4.14
N ASP A 96 4.28 18.04 -5.05
CA ASP A 96 4.55 18.74 -6.30
C ASP A 96 3.39 18.69 -7.31
N PHE A 97 2.42 17.79 -7.14
CA PHE A 97 1.29 17.63 -8.04
C PHE A 97 0.14 18.57 -7.68
N SER A 98 -0.56 19.10 -8.67
CA SER A 98 -1.62 20.11 -8.48
C SER A 98 -2.95 19.54 -8.02
N ASP A 99 -3.29 18.29 -8.39
CA ASP A 99 -4.54 17.62 -8.02
C ASP A 99 -4.19 16.19 -7.61
N VAL A 100 -4.27 15.91 -6.31
CA VAL A 100 -3.94 14.61 -5.73
C VAL A 100 -5.18 14.01 -5.07
N ARG A 101 -5.67 12.92 -5.63
CA ARG A 101 -6.80 12.17 -5.08
C ARG A 101 -6.32 10.81 -4.59
N ILE A 102 -6.52 10.52 -3.31
CA ILE A 102 -6.14 9.26 -2.68
C ILE A 102 -7.38 8.49 -2.26
N THR A 103 -7.43 7.21 -2.65
CA THR A 103 -8.51 6.28 -2.29
C THR A 103 -7.90 4.96 -1.82
N THR A 104 -8.41 4.42 -0.71
CA THR A 104 -8.00 3.11 -0.22
C THR A 104 -9.04 2.06 -0.58
N LEU A 105 -8.58 0.85 -0.95
CA LEU A 105 -9.44 -0.25 -1.37
C LEU A 105 -9.14 -1.51 -0.55
N LEU A 106 -10.22 -2.15 -0.08
CA LEU A 106 -10.15 -3.48 0.52
C LEU A 106 -9.78 -4.50 -0.55
N THR A 107 -8.77 -5.29 -0.26
CA THR A 107 -8.29 -6.37 -1.11
C THR A 107 -8.86 -7.73 -0.69
N HIS A 108 -8.65 -8.74 -1.52
CA HIS A 108 -8.91 -10.12 -1.16
C HIS A 108 -8.11 -10.58 0.07
N ALA A 109 -6.92 -10.00 0.29
CA ALA A 109 -6.09 -10.28 1.47
C ALA A 109 -6.72 -9.71 2.75
N ASP A 110 -7.24 -8.47 2.74
CA ASP A 110 -7.95 -7.86 3.86
C ASP A 110 -9.19 -8.68 4.27
N LEU A 111 -9.87 -9.26 3.28
CA LEU A 111 -11.09 -10.03 3.50
C LEU A 111 -10.85 -11.54 3.69
N LEU A 112 -9.60 -11.98 3.63
CA LEU A 112 -9.20 -13.39 3.68
C LEU A 112 -9.95 -14.27 2.67
N THR A 113 -10.25 -13.75 1.48
CA THR A 113 -11.01 -14.45 0.43
C THR A 113 -10.12 -15.11 -0.63
N SER A 114 -8.86 -14.68 -0.77
CA SER A 114 -7.87 -15.35 -1.60
C SER A 114 -7.09 -16.42 -0.82
N ARG A 115 -6.41 -17.32 -1.53
CA ARG A 115 -5.33 -18.09 -0.91
C ARG A 115 -4.26 -17.09 -0.46
N ALA A 116 -3.87 -17.14 0.81
CA ALA A 116 -2.76 -16.35 1.30
C ALA A 116 -1.52 -16.68 0.46
N GLY A 117 -0.66 -15.68 0.25
CA GLY A 117 0.64 -15.95 -0.36
C GLY A 117 1.36 -17.07 0.38
N GLN A 118 2.19 -17.82 -0.32
CA GLN A 118 2.85 -19.06 0.15
C GLN A 118 3.53 -18.95 1.54
N ARG A 119 3.81 -17.73 2.01
CA ARG A 119 4.45 -17.47 3.31
C ARG A 119 3.51 -17.53 4.53
N HIS A 120 2.18 -17.53 4.33
CA HIS A 120 1.22 -17.35 5.42
C HIS A 120 0.19 -18.49 5.48
N GLU A 121 0.64 -19.72 5.47
CA GLU A 121 -0.20 -20.89 5.69
C GLU A 121 -0.22 -21.31 7.17
N GLY A 122 -1.28 -21.99 7.60
CA GLY A 122 -1.36 -22.60 8.92
C GLY A 122 -2.77 -22.64 9.51
N PHE A 123 -2.91 -23.39 10.61
CA PHE A 123 -4.18 -23.61 11.33
C PHE A 123 -4.86 -22.32 11.77
N LEU A 124 -4.10 -21.36 12.30
CA LEU A 124 -4.62 -20.07 12.75
C LEU A 124 -5.29 -19.27 11.61
N LEU A 125 -4.68 -19.28 10.41
CA LEU A 125 -5.26 -18.62 9.26
C LEU A 125 -6.56 -19.31 8.79
N THR A 126 -6.58 -20.65 8.84
CA THR A 126 -7.76 -21.43 8.48
C THR A 126 -8.93 -21.14 9.45
N LEU A 127 -8.64 -21.06 10.74
CA LEU A 127 -9.63 -20.67 11.77
C LEU A 127 -10.10 -19.22 11.55
N ALA A 128 -9.16 -18.28 11.37
CA ALA A 128 -9.48 -16.89 11.11
C ALA A 128 -10.41 -16.73 9.90
N ARG A 129 -10.16 -17.44 8.80
CA ARG A 129 -11.02 -17.42 7.60
C ARG A 129 -12.47 -17.81 7.86
N LYS A 130 -12.72 -18.75 8.78
CA LYS A 130 -14.07 -19.22 9.13
C LYS A 130 -14.86 -18.18 9.91
N ILE A 131 -14.21 -17.48 10.85
CA ILE A 131 -14.84 -16.52 11.76
C ILE A 131 -14.75 -15.07 11.27
N TRP A 132 -14.07 -14.81 10.12
CA TRP A 132 -13.76 -13.46 9.64
C TRP A 132 -15.04 -12.70 9.28
N PRO A 133 -15.34 -11.58 9.94
CA PRO A 133 -16.61 -10.89 9.77
C PRO A 133 -16.61 -9.99 8.53
N ARG A 134 -16.50 -10.58 7.35
CA ARG A 134 -16.30 -9.89 6.04
C ARG A 134 -17.32 -8.80 5.76
N ARG A 135 -18.60 -9.03 6.09
CA ARG A 135 -19.67 -8.05 5.85
C ARG A 135 -19.49 -6.81 6.74
N PHE A 136 -19.15 -7.04 8.01
CA PHE A 136 -18.86 -5.97 8.95
C PHE A 136 -17.60 -5.18 8.54
N LEU A 137 -16.52 -5.87 8.14
CA LEU A 137 -15.28 -5.23 7.70
C LEU A 137 -15.50 -4.37 6.43
N LYS A 138 -16.28 -4.86 5.47
CA LYS A 138 -16.64 -4.07 4.28
C LYS A 138 -17.42 -2.81 4.63
N PHE A 139 -18.29 -2.86 5.63
CA PHE A 139 -19.09 -1.73 6.05
C PHE A 139 -18.28 -0.75 6.94
N ALA A 140 -17.70 -1.24 8.04
CA ALA A 140 -17.07 -0.40 9.05
C ALA A 140 -15.64 0.02 8.70
N PHE A 141 -14.91 -0.77 7.91
CA PHE A 141 -13.49 -0.57 7.61
C PHE A 141 -13.21 -0.45 6.11
N SER A 142 -14.15 0.07 5.34
CA SER A 142 -14.00 0.26 3.88
C SER A 142 -12.77 1.06 3.48
N ARG A 143 -12.32 1.97 4.36
CA ARG A 143 -11.11 2.80 4.16
C ARG A 143 -9.83 2.21 4.74
N ALA A 144 -9.87 1.03 5.35
CA ALA A 144 -8.71 0.34 5.92
C ALA A 144 -8.19 -0.77 4.99
N GLY A 145 -8.34 -0.60 3.69
CA GLY A 145 -7.82 -1.54 2.69
C GLY A 145 -6.32 -1.42 2.49
N LEU A 146 -5.70 -2.51 2.07
CA LEU A 146 -4.26 -2.58 1.81
C LEU A 146 -3.84 -1.72 0.62
N PHE A 147 -4.66 -1.66 -0.45
CA PHE A 147 -4.31 -0.87 -1.62
C PHE A 147 -4.68 0.59 -1.43
N MET A 148 -3.71 1.46 -1.68
CA MET A 148 -3.88 2.90 -1.76
C MET A 148 -3.67 3.32 -3.21
N LEU A 149 -4.73 3.81 -3.84
CA LEU A 149 -4.73 4.34 -5.19
C LEU A 149 -4.55 5.85 -5.15
N ILE A 150 -3.61 6.34 -5.92
CA ILE A 150 -3.27 7.75 -6.03
C ILE A 150 -3.45 8.15 -7.49
N ASP A 151 -4.38 9.07 -7.72
CA ASP A 151 -4.53 9.82 -8.95
C ASP A 151 -3.94 11.20 -8.73
N ALA A 152 -2.87 11.54 -9.47
CA ALA A 152 -2.20 12.82 -9.33
C ALA A 152 -2.00 13.48 -10.69
N ARG A 153 -2.12 14.82 -10.77
CA ARG A 153 -1.98 15.58 -12.01
C ARG A 153 -0.84 16.57 -11.89
N LYS A 154 0.02 16.62 -12.92
CA LYS A 154 1.04 17.65 -13.03
C LYS A 154 0.38 18.98 -13.48
N GLY A 155 0.64 20.05 -12.74
CA GLY A 155 0.17 21.40 -13.07
C GLY A 155 0.79 21.99 -14.34
#